data_3b93341f489117af391fbd7b8a0fd025
#
_entry.id   3b93341f489117af391fbd7b8a0fd025
#
_cell.length_a   1.000
_cell.length_b   1.000
_cell.length_c   1.000
_cell.angle_alpha   90.00
_cell.angle_beta   90.00
_cell.angle_gamma   90.00
#
_symmetry.space_group_name_H-M   'P 1'
#
loop_
_entity.id
_entity.type
_entity.pdbx_description
1 polymer ?
#
loop_
_entity_poly.entity_id
_entity_poly.type
_entity_poly.pdbx_seq_one_letter_code
_entity_poly.pdbx_strand_id
1 'polypeptide(L)'
;MAGCSTTAPPDSVLAVPAPQEKYAAIVIDAGSGKTLFEVSSRAQRYPASLTKMMTLYLLFEALESGRVSKETQIPVSDNAARQPPTKLRFKRGESIDVDSAIRAIVVKSANDVAVAVGEYLGGSEDQFAAMMTSKARQIGMSSTVFRNASGLPDDGQHTSARDMATLGMALRARFPQQFHYFSESDFMFRGRLVRGHNDMLGRVRGVDGIKTGYIRASGYNIVTSYNADGRHLIVVVMGADSARQRNDHVEALIQRSLSPAMADTKTRLMFAGDQPAASPGLPPPGLPAQGSQLPGLPPQ
;
A
#
# COMPACT_ATOMS: atom_id res chain seq x y z
N MET A 1 35.12 24.07 -32.54
CA MET A 1 34.91 22.87 -31.75
C MET A 1 34.11 23.28 -30.52
N ALA A 2 32.81 23.07 -30.55
CA ALA A 2 31.90 23.40 -29.44
C ALA A 2 31.61 22.07 -28.72
N GLY A 3 32.11 21.93 -27.49
CA GLY A 3 31.85 20.78 -26.64
C GLY A 3 30.44 20.83 -26.06
N CYS A 4 29.59 19.88 -26.42
CA CYS A 4 28.33 19.64 -25.73
C CYS A 4 28.61 19.00 -24.38
N SER A 5 28.51 19.78 -23.29
CA SER A 5 28.43 19.25 -21.93
C SER A 5 27.04 18.69 -21.72
N THR A 6 26.90 17.36 -21.75
CA THR A 6 25.74 16.63 -21.25
C THR A 6 25.81 16.65 -19.72
N THR A 7 25.09 17.61 -19.11
CA THR A 7 24.84 17.57 -17.66
C THR A 7 23.87 16.42 -17.39
N ALA A 8 24.35 15.36 -16.74
CA ALA A 8 23.52 14.33 -16.14
C ALA A 8 22.59 14.98 -15.11
N PRO A 9 21.33 14.54 -14.99
CA PRO A 9 20.45 15.07 -13.94
C PRO A 9 21.06 14.75 -12.57
N PRO A 10 20.93 15.65 -11.57
CA PRO A 10 21.57 15.49 -10.30
C PRO A 10 21.07 14.23 -9.58
N ASP A 11 21.97 13.39 -9.13
CA ASP A 11 21.74 12.18 -8.32
C ASP A 11 20.94 12.43 -7.02
N SER A 12 20.69 13.68 -6.67
CA SER A 12 20.05 14.11 -5.42
C SER A 12 18.58 13.72 -5.27
N VAL A 13 17.87 13.42 -6.35
CA VAL A 13 16.44 13.03 -6.28
C VAL A 13 16.26 11.55 -5.94
N LEU A 14 17.30 10.76 -6.12
CA LEU A 14 17.32 9.32 -5.86
C LEU A 14 18.00 8.97 -4.52
N ALA A 15 18.50 9.95 -3.77
CA ALA A 15 18.96 9.73 -2.42
C ALA A 15 17.79 9.18 -1.62
N VAL A 16 17.85 7.88 -1.30
CA VAL A 16 16.96 7.28 -0.31
C VAL A 16 17.14 8.12 0.95
N PRO A 17 16.08 8.75 1.49
CA PRO A 17 16.19 9.47 2.75
C PRO A 17 16.88 8.55 3.76
N ALA A 18 17.77 9.10 4.61
CA ALA A 18 18.33 8.36 5.73
C ALA A 18 17.20 7.57 6.41
N PRO A 19 17.41 6.36 6.96
CA PRO A 19 16.36 5.47 7.42
C PRO A 19 15.42 6.20 8.38
N GLN A 20 14.37 6.78 7.82
CA GLN A 20 13.28 7.34 8.61
C GLN A 20 12.47 6.16 9.10
N GLU A 21 12.17 6.12 10.38
CA GLU A 21 11.38 5.05 11.01
C GLU A 21 10.08 4.71 10.25
N LYS A 22 9.53 5.67 9.49
CA LYS A 22 8.27 5.54 8.76
C LYS A 22 8.43 5.17 7.29
N TYR A 23 9.60 5.38 6.69
CA TYR A 23 9.79 5.19 5.25
C TYR A 23 9.78 3.70 4.88
N ALA A 24 9.02 3.39 3.84
CA ALA A 24 9.07 2.11 3.13
C ALA A 24 8.63 2.32 1.68
N ALA A 25 9.27 1.62 0.73
CA ALA A 25 8.87 1.70 -0.67
C ALA A 25 9.08 0.37 -1.40
N ILE A 26 8.30 0.18 -2.47
CA ILE A 26 8.45 -0.95 -3.37
C ILE A 26 7.94 -0.58 -4.76
N VAL A 27 8.62 -1.09 -5.79
CA VAL A 27 8.15 -1.09 -7.18
C VAL A 27 8.09 -2.52 -7.68
N ILE A 28 6.93 -2.92 -8.17
CA ILE A 28 6.69 -4.22 -8.79
C ILE A 28 6.28 -4.01 -10.24
N ASP A 29 6.93 -4.74 -11.15
CA ASP A 29 6.42 -4.94 -12.51
C ASP A 29 5.23 -5.90 -12.44
N ALA A 30 4.03 -5.38 -12.65
CA ALA A 30 2.80 -6.14 -12.46
C ALA A 30 2.57 -7.20 -13.54
N GLY A 31 3.24 -7.09 -14.70
CA GLY A 31 3.19 -8.10 -15.76
C GLY A 31 4.00 -9.35 -15.42
N SER A 32 5.19 -9.16 -14.86
CA SER A 32 6.11 -10.27 -14.53
C SER A 32 6.11 -10.66 -13.04
N GLY A 33 5.53 -9.84 -12.16
CA GLY A 33 5.62 -10.00 -10.71
C GLY A 33 6.99 -9.65 -10.12
N LYS A 34 7.95 -9.17 -10.94
CA LYS A 34 9.32 -8.88 -10.52
C LYS A 34 9.37 -7.62 -9.66
N THR A 35 10.04 -7.69 -8.51
CA THR A 35 10.38 -6.51 -7.71
C THR A 35 11.54 -5.78 -8.38
N LEU A 36 11.33 -4.52 -8.76
CA LEU A 36 12.33 -3.66 -9.42
C LEU A 36 13.08 -2.78 -8.43
N PHE A 37 12.41 -2.42 -7.32
CA PHE A 37 12.98 -1.62 -6.24
C PHE A 37 12.28 -1.96 -4.93
N GLU A 38 13.00 -1.99 -3.83
CA GLU A 38 12.40 -2.08 -2.49
C GLU A 38 13.35 -1.54 -1.40
N VAL A 39 12.74 -0.89 -0.42
CA VAL A 39 13.38 -0.45 0.83
C VAL A 39 12.39 -0.65 1.96
N SER A 40 12.79 -1.35 3.02
CA SER A 40 11.95 -1.63 4.19
C SER A 40 10.55 -2.15 3.83
N SER A 41 10.40 -2.84 2.67
CA SER A 41 9.11 -3.17 2.07
C SER A 41 8.25 -4.10 2.93
N ARG A 42 8.88 -4.87 3.83
CA ARG A 42 8.21 -5.80 4.76
C ARG A 42 8.02 -5.23 6.16
N ALA A 43 8.61 -4.07 6.46
CA ALA A 43 8.47 -3.44 7.78
C ALA A 43 7.03 -3.01 8.03
N GLN A 44 6.57 -3.18 9.27
CA GLN A 44 5.23 -2.75 9.68
C GLN A 44 5.07 -1.24 9.54
N ARG A 45 3.96 -0.82 8.96
CA ARG A 45 3.59 0.58 8.74
C ARG A 45 2.10 0.77 8.99
N TYR A 46 1.71 1.97 9.37
CA TYR A 46 0.29 2.33 9.44
C TYR A 46 -0.23 2.61 8.02
N PRO A 47 -1.30 1.93 7.58
CA PRO A 47 -1.84 2.10 6.22
C PRO A 47 -2.47 3.48 6.01
N ALA A 48 -3.01 4.11 7.06
CA ALA A 48 -3.90 5.26 6.91
C ALA A 48 -5.02 4.95 5.89
N SER A 49 -5.44 5.92 5.06
CA SER A 49 -6.51 5.70 4.08
C SER A 49 -6.19 4.72 2.95
N LEU A 50 -4.99 4.12 2.89
CA LEU A 50 -4.75 2.98 2.01
C LEU A 50 -5.63 1.78 2.39
N THR A 51 -6.07 1.68 3.65
CA THR A 51 -7.07 0.72 4.15
C THR A 51 -8.31 0.65 3.26
N LYS A 52 -8.75 1.80 2.73
CA LYS A 52 -9.92 1.89 1.86
C LYS A 52 -9.80 1.11 0.55
N MET A 53 -8.57 0.74 0.16
CA MET A 53 -8.37 -0.16 -0.98
C MET A 53 -8.96 -1.55 -0.70
N MET A 54 -8.84 -2.06 0.54
CA MET A 54 -9.47 -3.32 0.93
C MET A 54 -11.00 -3.18 1.10
N THR A 55 -11.47 -2.04 1.59
CA THR A 55 -12.92 -1.73 1.64
C THR A 55 -13.53 -1.78 0.24
N LEU A 56 -12.86 -1.16 -0.74
CA LEU A 56 -13.27 -1.21 -2.15
C LEU A 56 -13.15 -2.62 -2.75
N TYR A 57 -12.11 -3.37 -2.40
CA TYR A 57 -11.95 -4.75 -2.85
C TYR A 57 -13.17 -5.60 -2.47
N LEU A 58 -13.60 -5.55 -1.21
CA LEU A 58 -14.77 -6.30 -0.73
C LEU A 58 -16.08 -5.77 -1.33
N LEU A 59 -16.19 -4.47 -1.58
CA LEU A 59 -17.35 -3.88 -2.26
C LEU A 59 -17.42 -4.32 -3.73
N PHE A 60 -16.29 -4.40 -4.43
CA PHE A 60 -16.22 -4.91 -5.80
C PHE A 60 -16.56 -6.41 -5.86
N GLU A 61 -16.13 -7.22 -4.88
CA GLU A 61 -16.58 -8.62 -4.77
C GLU A 61 -18.10 -8.71 -4.57
N ALA A 62 -18.68 -7.83 -3.78
CA ALA A 62 -20.13 -7.79 -3.57
C ALA A 62 -20.89 -7.41 -4.84
N LEU A 63 -20.34 -6.47 -5.65
CA LEU A 63 -20.89 -6.12 -6.97
C LEU A 63 -20.81 -7.30 -7.96
N GLU A 64 -19.64 -7.94 -8.08
CA GLU A 64 -19.48 -9.07 -9.02
C GLU A 64 -20.32 -10.29 -8.66
N SER A 65 -20.51 -10.54 -7.36
CA SER A 65 -21.38 -11.64 -6.90
C SER A 65 -22.87 -11.32 -6.96
N GLY A 66 -23.26 -10.11 -7.36
CA GLY A 66 -24.66 -9.67 -7.41
C GLY A 66 -25.30 -9.44 -6.03
N ARG A 67 -24.51 -9.44 -4.95
CA ARG A 67 -25.03 -9.10 -3.60
C ARG A 67 -25.48 -7.65 -3.51
N VAL A 68 -24.88 -6.78 -4.29
CA VAL A 68 -25.26 -5.38 -4.48
C VAL A 68 -25.23 -5.02 -5.96
N SER A 69 -26.03 -4.02 -6.36
CA SER A 69 -25.90 -3.34 -7.66
C SER A 69 -25.35 -1.93 -7.44
N LYS A 70 -25.05 -1.20 -8.52
CA LYS A 70 -24.60 0.20 -8.43
C LYS A 70 -25.65 1.12 -7.79
N GLU A 71 -26.90 0.78 -7.92
CA GLU A 71 -28.06 1.53 -7.42
C GLU A 71 -28.44 1.16 -5.98
N THR A 72 -27.88 0.07 -5.44
CA THR A 72 -28.14 -0.35 -4.06
C THR A 72 -27.85 0.78 -3.09
N GLN A 73 -28.86 1.11 -2.26
CA GLN A 73 -28.74 2.18 -1.27
C GLN A 73 -28.10 1.66 0.03
N ILE A 74 -26.95 2.23 0.37
CA ILE A 74 -26.22 1.94 1.61
C ILE A 74 -26.67 2.95 2.67
N PRO A 75 -27.30 2.51 3.77
CA PRO A 75 -27.73 3.42 4.84
C PRO A 75 -26.51 3.93 5.63
N VAL A 76 -26.59 5.18 6.08
CA VAL A 76 -25.57 5.81 6.92
C VAL A 76 -26.01 5.77 8.37
N SER A 77 -25.31 5.02 9.19
CA SER A 77 -25.52 4.89 10.62
C SER A 77 -25.06 6.14 11.40
N ASP A 78 -25.40 6.16 12.69
CA ASP A 78 -24.83 7.16 13.62
C ASP A 78 -23.31 7.09 13.71
N ASN A 79 -22.74 5.89 13.73
CA ASN A 79 -21.29 5.69 13.77
C ASN A 79 -20.64 6.25 12.49
N ALA A 80 -21.14 5.88 11.32
CA ALA A 80 -20.65 6.39 10.04
C ALA A 80 -20.76 7.94 9.96
N ALA A 81 -21.90 8.54 10.32
CA ALA A 81 -22.10 9.98 10.27
C ALA A 81 -21.15 10.78 11.19
N ARG A 82 -20.77 10.20 12.35
CA ARG A 82 -19.86 10.84 13.32
C ARG A 82 -18.40 10.75 12.95
N GLN A 83 -18.02 9.98 11.92
CA GLN A 83 -16.60 9.80 11.55
C GLN A 83 -15.90 11.15 11.34
N PRO A 84 -14.62 11.27 11.76
CA PRO A 84 -13.85 12.49 11.52
C PRO A 84 -13.54 12.69 10.02
N PRO A 85 -13.19 13.91 9.60
CA PRO A 85 -12.80 14.20 8.20
C PRO A 85 -11.59 13.35 7.77
N THR A 86 -11.47 13.03 6.45
CA THR A 86 -12.29 13.54 5.33
C THR A 86 -13.59 12.75 5.21
N LYS A 87 -14.68 13.45 4.86
CA LYS A 87 -16.01 12.85 4.76
C LYS A 87 -16.94 13.66 3.84
N LEU A 88 -18.05 13.08 3.41
CA LEU A 88 -19.11 13.75 2.66
C LEU A 88 -20.13 14.45 3.57
N ARG A 89 -20.07 14.22 4.89
CA ARG A 89 -20.93 14.83 5.92
C ARG A 89 -22.39 14.38 5.82
N PHE A 90 -22.60 13.09 5.67
CA PHE A 90 -23.92 12.49 5.80
C PHE A 90 -24.50 12.67 7.22
N LYS A 91 -25.82 12.76 7.29
CA LYS A 91 -26.57 12.66 8.52
C LYS A 91 -27.04 11.22 8.74
N ARG A 92 -27.31 10.86 9.99
CA ARG A 92 -27.97 9.59 10.31
C ARG A 92 -29.25 9.41 9.51
N GLY A 93 -29.46 8.21 8.97
CA GLY A 93 -30.66 7.84 8.23
C GLY A 93 -30.68 8.29 6.78
N GLU A 94 -29.66 9.04 6.32
CA GLU A 94 -29.43 9.24 4.89
C GLU A 94 -28.84 7.96 4.28
N SER A 95 -28.85 7.87 2.97
CA SER A 95 -28.21 6.77 2.22
C SER A 95 -27.38 7.30 1.06
N ILE A 96 -26.52 6.42 0.55
CA ILE A 96 -25.71 6.65 -0.64
C ILE A 96 -25.81 5.40 -1.53
N ASP A 97 -25.96 5.59 -2.82
CA ASP A 97 -25.88 4.48 -3.77
C ASP A 97 -24.42 3.97 -3.90
N VAL A 98 -24.28 2.71 -4.29
CA VAL A 98 -22.96 2.04 -4.37
C VAL A 98 -22.02 2.73 -5.35
N ASP A 99 -22.49 3.22 -6.51
CA ASP A 99 -21.63 3.92 -7.48
C ASP A 99 -21.06 5.22 -6.89
N SER A 100 -21.91 6.02 -6.27
CA SER A 100 -21.48 7.24 -5.55
C SER A 100 -20.59 6.91 -4.33
N ALA A 101 -20.83 5.80 -3.64
CA ALA A 101 -20.01 5.37 -2.51
C ALA A 101 -18.57 5.01 -2.97
N ILE A 102 -18.42 4.28 -4.09
CA ILE A 102 -17.12 3.98 -4.68
C ILE A 102 -16.36 5.29 -4.98
N ARG A 103 -16.98 6.23 -5.70
CA ARG A 103 -16.37 7.53 -6.04
C ARG A 103 -16.00 8.33 -4.79
N ALA A 104 -16.88 8.36 -3.80
CA ALA A 104 -16.60 9.04 -2.53
C ALA A 104 -15.39 8.45 -1.79
N ILE A 105 -15.23 7.13 -1.80
CA ILE A 105 -14.09 6.44 -1.16
C ILE A 105 -12.82 6.66 -1.97
N VAL A 106 -12.86 6.55 -3.29
CA VAL A 106 -11.70 6.73 -4.17
C VAL A 106 -11.25 8.19 -4.17
N VAL A 107 -12.12 9.10 -4.56
CA VAL A 107 -11.80 10.51 -4.82
C VAL A 107 -11.64 11.29 -3.52
N LYS A 108 -12.71 11.32 -2.69
CA LYS A 108 -12.73 12.12 -1.45
C LYS A 108 -12.04 11.42 -0.29
N SER A 109 -11.81 10.11 -0.39
CA SER A 109 -11.34 9.31 0.75
C SER A 109 -12.30 9.38 1.95
N ALA A 110 -13.61 9.41 1.69
CA ALA A 110 -14.66 9.67 2.67
C ALA A 110 -14.72 8.59 3.76
N ASN A 111 -14.46 8.96 5.02
CA ASN A 111 -14.46 8.05 6.16
C ASN A 111 -15.87 7.59 6.50
N ASP A 112 -16.85 8.51 6.51
CA ASP A 112 -18.25 8.22 6.74
C ASP A 112 -18.80 7.18 5.76
N VAL A 113 -18.46 7.30 4.49
CA VAL A 113 -18.89 6.36 3.45
C VAL A 113 -18.17 5.01 3.58
N ALA A 114 -16.87 5.01 3.88
CA ALA A 114 -16.13 3.76 4.08
C ALA A 114 -16.70 2.94 5.24
N VAL A 115 -17.04 3.60 6.36
CA VAL A 115 -17.67 2.95 7.51
C VAL A 115 -19.08 2.46 7.17
N ALA A 116 -19.91 3.26 6.48
CA ALA A 116 -21.23 2.84 6.05
C ALA A 116 -21.19 1.60 5.15
N VAL A 117 -20.23 1.54 4.20
CA VAL A 117 -19.99 0.35 3.37
C VAL A 117 -19.57 -0.85 4.22
N GLY A 118 -18.67 -0.63 5.19
CA GLY A 118 -18.22 -1.68 6.09
C GLY A 118 -19.36 -2.27 6.93
N GLU A 119 -20.17 -1.42 7.53
CA GLU A 119 -21.34 -1.84 8.32
C GLU A 119 -22.39 -2.56 7.45
N TYR A 120 -22.61 -2.08 6.23
CA TYR A 120 -23.56 -2.70 5.30
C TYR A 120 -23.13 -4.10 4.86
N LEU A 121 -21.85 -4.29 4.53
CA LEU A 121 -21.33 -5.56 4.05
C LEU A 121 -21.02 -6.57 5.16
N GLY A 122 -20.61 -6.09 6.31
CA GLY A 122 -20.16 -6.90 7.45
C GLY A 122 -21.18 -7.03 8.59
N GLY A 123 -22.25 -6.23 8.59
CA GLY A 123 -23.20 -6.13 9.71
C GLY A 123 -22.72 -5.20 10.84
N SER A 124 -21.40 -5.10 11.05
CA SER A 124 -20.74 -4.10 11.91
C SER A 124 -19.35 -3.78 11.36
N GLU A 125 -18.78 -2.63 11.76
CA GLU A 125 -17.42 -2.27 11.36
C GLU A 125 -16.38 -3.27 11.85
N ASP A 126 -16.51 -3.81 13.07
CA ASP A 126 -15.61 -4.81 13.64
C ASP A 126 -15.63 -6.13 12.82
N GLN A 127 -16.84 -6.61 12.50
CA GLN A 127 -16.99 -7.80 11.65
C GLN A 127 -16.41 -7.56 10.26
N PHE A 128 -16.62 -6.39 9.70
CA PHE A 128 -16.04 -6.02 8.42
C PHE A 128 -14.51 -5.96 8.47
N ALA A 129 -13.93 -5.39 9.52
CA ALA A 129 -12.47 -5.37 9.73
C ALA A 129 -11.88 -6.79 9.83
N ALA A 130 -12.61 -7.72 10.47
CA ALA A 130 -12.24 -9.13 10.48
C ALA A 130 -12.31 -9.75 9.07
N MET A 131 -13.36 -9.44 8.28
CA MET A 131 -13.46 -9.85 6.88
C MET A 131 -12.31 -9.29 6.03
N MET A 132 -11.96 -8.00 6.19
CA MET A 132 -10.82 -7.37 5.52
C MET A 132 -9.51 -8.08 5.83
N THR A 133 -9.26 -8.42 7.10
CA THR A 133 -8.05 -9.12 7.54
C THR A 133 -8.02 -10.56 7.00
N SER A 134 -9.15 -11.26 7.00
CA SER A 134 -9.27 -12.59 6.40
C SER A 134 -8.98 -12.54 4.88
N LYS A 135 -9.57 -11.57 4.18
CA LYS A 135 -9.31 -11.35 2.74
C LYS A 135 -7.84 -11.03 2.48
N ALA A 136 -7.23 -10.19 3.30
CA ALA A 136 -5.80 -9.89 3.20
C ALA A 136 -4.95 -11.16 3.23
N ARG A 137 -5.21 -12.09 4.16
CA ARG A 137 -4.53 -13.39 4.20
C ARG A 137 -4.74 -14.20 2.93
N GLN A 138 -5.98 -14.26 2.43
CA GLN A 138 -6.33 -15.02 1.22
C GLN A 138 -5.59 -14.54 -0.03
N ILE A 139 -5.33 -13.23 -0.14
CA ILE A 139 -4.61 -12.65 -1.29
C ILE A 139 -3.09 -12.50 -1.05
N GLY A 140 -2.56 -13.03 0.07
CA GLY A 140 -1.14 -13.08 0.36
C GLY A 140 -0.56 -11.88 1.12
N MET A 141 -1.40 -11.02 1.71
CA MET A 141 -0.98 -9.91 2.59
C MET A 141 -0.71 -10.44 4.02
N SER A 142 0.43 -11.11 4.20
CA SER A 142 0.72 -11.85 5.43
C SER A 142 1.00 -10.96 6.65
N SER A 143 1.38 -9.70 6.44
CA SER A 143 1.78 -8.75 7.49
C SER A 143 0.72 -7.67 7.75
N THR A 144 -0.54 -7.87 7.31
CA THR A 144 -1.59 -6.85 7.40
C THR A 144 -2.69 -7.26 8.35
N VAL A 145 -3.07 -6.33 9.22
CA VAL A 145 -4.26 -6.42 10.09
C VAL A 145 -5.05 -5.14 9.93
N PHE A 146 -6.32 -5.27 9.61
CA PHE A 146 -7.28 -4.17 9.58
C PHE A 146 -8.12 -4.14 10.86
N ARG A 147 -8.43 -2.94 11.36
CA ARG A 147 -9.25 -2.70 12.56
C ARG A 147 -10.49 -1.85 12.29
N ASN A 148 -10.51 -1.17 11.16
CA ASN A 148 -11.66 -0.36 10.72
C ASN A 148 -11.68 -0.28 9.19
N ALA A 149 -12.79 0.21 8.64
CA ALA A 149 -13.00 0.32 7.21
C ALA A 149 -12.30 1.52 6.56
N SER A 150 -11.85 2.49 7.35
CA SER A 150 -11.45 3.82 6.86
C SER A 150 -9.94 4.08 6.91
N GLY A 151 -9.20 3.39 7.76
CA GLY A 151 -7.78 3.65 8.02
C GLY A 151 -7.54 4.77 9.03
N LEU A 152 -8.54 5.12 9.82
CA LEU A 152 -8.36 5.97 10.98
C LEU A 152 -7.42 5.32 12.00
N PRO A 153 -6.74 6.11 12.85
CA PRO A 153 -5.78 5.60 13.80
C PRO A 153 -6.34 4.49 14.70
N ASP A 154 -5.63 3.39 14.76
CA ASP A 154 -5.83 2.26 15.67
C ASP A 154 -4.47 1.55 15.81
N ASP A 155 -4.01 1.33 17.03
CA ASP A 155 -2.68 0.77 17.30
C ASP A 155 -2.52 -0.68 16.83
N GLY A 156 -3.61 -1.42 16.73
CA GLY A 156 -3.64 -2.78 16.19
C GLY A 156 -3.69 -2.86 14.66
N GLN A 157 -3.85 -1.72 13.98
CA GLN A 157 -3.95 -1.66 12.51
C GLN A 157 -2.58 -1.44 11.87
N HIS A 158 -2.12 -2.40 11.09
CA HIS A 158 -0.83 -2.31 10.42
C HIS A 158 -0.83 -3.02 9.06
N THR A 159 0.13 -2.67 8.24
CA THR A 159 0.40 -3.25 6.92
C THR A 159 1.89 -3.17 6.61
N SER A 160 2.28 -3.54 5.39
CA SER A 160 3.61 -3.31 4.82
C SER A 160 3.50 -2.75 3.40
N ALA A 161 4.57 -2.11 2.89
CA ALA A 161 4.58 -1.64 1.50
C ALA A 161 4.39 -2.80 0.51
N ARG A 162 4.96 -3.97 0.82
CA ARG A 162 4.79 -5.18 0.01
C ARG A 162 3.34 -5.67 -0.01
N ASP A 163 2.68 -5.72 1.14
CA ASP A 163 1.27 -6.13 1.21
C ASP A 163 0.36 -5.14 0.45
N MET A 164 0.64 -3.83 0.56
CA MET A 164 -0.12 -2.84 -0.20
C MET A 164 0.10 -2.94 -1.71
N ALA A 165 1.30 -3.32 -2.15
CA ALA A 165 1.56 -3.61 -3.55
C ALA A 165 0.80 -4.87 -4.01
N THR A 166 0.76 -5.92 -3.18
CA THR A 166 -0.05 -7.12 -3.43
C THR A 166 -1.53 -6.76 -3.60
N LEU A 167 -2.08 -5.91 -2.73
CA LEU A 167 -3.47 -5.45 -2.86
C LEU A 167 -3.70 -4.63 -4.14
N GLY A 168 -2.75 -3.75 -4.51
CA GLY A 168 -2.82 -2.99 -5.75
C GLY A 168 -2.85 -3.89 -7.00
N MET A 169 -2.00 -4.92 -7.04
CA MET A 169 -1.99 -5.93 -8.10
C MET A 169 -3.30 -6.71 -8.12
N ALA A 170 -3.78 -7.15 -6.96
CA ALA A 170 -5.02 -7.91 -6.85
C ALA A 170 -6.26 -7.13 -7.31
N LEU A 171 -6.36 -5.83 -6.97
CA LEU A 171 -7.42 -4.94 -7.45
C LEU A 171 -7.44 -4.85 -8.97
N ARG A 172 -6.28 -4.66 -9.61
CA ARG A 172 -6.21 -4.57 -11.07
C ARG A 172 -6.53 -5.89 -11.75
N ALA A 173 -5.98 -6.98 -11.25
CA ALA A 173 -6.16 -8.30 -11.86
C ALA A 173 -7.58 -8.83 -11.71
N ARG A 174 -8.18 -8.63 -10.54
CA ARG A 174 -9.49 -9.19 -10.19
C ARG A 174 -10.65 -8.34 -10.69
N PHE A 175 -10.48 -7.00 -10.70
CA PHE A 175 -11.56 -6.06 -11.01
C PHE A 175 -11.21 -5.10 -12.15
N PRO A 176 -10.83 -5.60 -13.34
CA PRO A 176 -10.42 -4.75 -14.45
C PRO A 176 -11.51 -3.78 -14.90
N GLN A 177 -12.79 -4.18 -14.80
CA GLN A 177 -13.93 -3.34 -15.16
C GLN A 177 -14.16 -2.20 -14.14
N GLN A 178 -13.90 -2.42 -12.86
CA GLN A 178 -14.07 -1.42 -11.80
C GLN A 178 -12.82 -0.56 -11.62
N PHE A 179 -11.69 -0.96 -12.18
CA PHE A 179 -10.41 -0.27 -11.95
C PHE A 179 -10.41 1.18 -12.43
N HIS A 180 -11.25 1.53 -13.43
CA HIS A 180 -11.38 2.90 -13.94
C HIS A 180 -11.75 3.92 -12.86
N TYR A 181 -12.50 3.54 -11.81
CA TYR A 181 -12.83 4.45 -10.71
C TYR A 181 -11.58 5.07 -10.07
N PHE A 182 -10.47 4.34 -10.01
CA PHE A 182 -9.23 4.84 -9.41
C PHE A 182 -8.55 5.94 -10.21
N SER A 183 -8.92 6.13 -11.47
CA SER A 183 -8.42 7.22 -12.32
C SER A 183 -9.28 8.50 -12.24
N GLU A 184 -10.37 8.50 -11.49
CA GLU A 184 -11.21 9.68 -11.32
C GLU A 184 -10.55 10.67 -10.35
N SER A 185 -10.31 11.90 -10.84
CA SER A 185 -9.73 13.00 -10.05
C SER A 185 -10.78 13.78 -9.26
N ASP A 186 -12.01 13.75 -9.73
CA ASP A 186 -13.15 14.46 -9.14
C ASP A 186 -14.47 13.78 -9.56
N PHE A 187 -15.58 14.13 -8.89
CA PHE A 187 -16.92 13.68 -9.27
C PHE A 187 -17.98 14.65 -8.76
N MET A 188 -19.15 14.63 -9.41
CA MET A 188 -20.31 15.42 -8.98
C MET A 188 -21.09 14.68 -7.91
N PHE A 189 -21.30 15.32 -6.75
CA PHE A 189 -22.15 14.80 -5.68
C PHE A 189 -23.09 15.85 -5.15
N ARG A 190 -24.40 15.59 -5.19
CA ARG A 190 -25.46 16.53 -4.75
C ARG A 190 -25.28 17.93 -5.35
N GLY A 191 -24.99 18.01 -6.66
CA GLY A 191 -24.80 19.27 -7.39
C GLY A 191 -23.49 20.01 -7.08
N ARG A 192 -22.54 19.40 -6.37
CA ARG A 192 -21.24 19.99 -6.05
C ARG A 192 -20.09 19.15 -6.61
N LEU A 193 -19.09 19.80 -7.15
CA LEU A 193 -17.85 19.15 -7.58
C LEU A 193 -17.00 18.78 -6.35
N VAL A 194 -16.75 17.48 -6.16
CA VAL A 194 -15.89 16.94 -5.12
C VAL A 194 -14.54 16.59 -5.74
N ARG A 195 -13.49 17.27 -5.31
CA ARG A 195 -12.12 17.04 -5.81
C ARG A 195 -11.38 16.03 -4.96
N GLY A 196 -10.50 15.26 -5.61
CA GLY A 196 -9.66 14.24 -5.01
C GLY A 196 -8.37 14.75 -4.38
N HIS A 197 -7.57 13.80 -3.88
CA HIS A 197 -6.29 14.03 -3.22
C HIS A 197 -5.12 13.32 -3.91
N ASN A 198 -5.38 12.67 -5.05
CA ASN A 198 -4.36 11.94 -5.79
C ASN A 198 -3.78 12.81 -6.92
N ASP A 199 -2.84 13.67 -6.58
CA ASP A 199 -2.19 14.57 -7.54
C ASP A 199 -1.31 13.83 -8.56
N MET A 200 -1.08 12.52 -8.40
CA MET A 200 -0.34 11.74 -9.40
C MET A 200 -1.15 11.52 -10.67
N LEU A 201 -2.49 11.55 -10.57
CA LEU A 201 -3.38 11.56 -11.73
C LEU A 201 -3.18 12.86 -12.52
N GLY A 202 -2.83 12.74 -13.79
CA GLY A 202 -2.49 13.89 -14.65
C GLY A 202 -1.08 14.45 -14.48
N ARG A 203 -0.35 14.12 -13.40
CA ARG A 203 1.04 14.52 -13.21
C ARG A 203 2.01 13.65 -14.03
N VAL A 204 1.80 12.34 -14.02
CA VAL A 204 2.61 11.39 -14.78
C VAL A 204 1.70 10.66 -15.76
N ARG A 205 1.99 10.81 -17.07
CA ARG A 205 1.26 10.09 -18.11
C ARG A 205 1.33 8.58 -17.86
N GLY A 206 0.19 7.90 -17.89
CA GLY A 206 0.08 6.48 -17.63
C GLY A 206 -0.25 6.10 -16.18
N VAL A 207 -0.23 7.05 -15.24
CA VAL A 207 -0.75 6.81 -13.90
C VAL A 207 -2.29 6.77 -13.95
N ASP A 208 -2.87 5.65 -13.50
CA ASP A 208 -4.31 5.37 -13.53
C ASP A 208 -4.88 4.93 -12.17
N GLY A 209 -4.20 5.26 -11.08
CA GLY A 209 -4.63 4.99 -9.72
C GLY A 209 -3.48 5.04 -8.73
N ILE A 210 -3.68 4.61 -7.48
CA ILE A 210 -4.85 3.98 -6.87
C ILE A 210 -5.35 4.82 -5.68
N LYS A 211 -4.49 5.01 -4.62
CA LYS A 211 -4.94 5.63 -3.38
C LYS A 211 -3.83 6.32 -2.62
N THR A 212 -4.16 7.45 -2.02
CA THR A 212 -3.32 8.20 -1.07
C THR A 212 -3.80 7.97 0.37
N GLY A 213 -2.90 8.15 1.33
CA GLY A 213 -3.20 8.08 2.75
C GLY A 213 -2.31 8.99 3.58
N TYR A 214 -2.85 9.52 4.67
CA TYR A 214 -2.11 10.29 5.65
C TYR A 214 -2.75 10.18 7.03
N ILE A 215 -1.97 9.87 8.02
CA ILE A 215 -2.19 10.18 9.44
C ILE A 215 -0.84 10.65 10.02
N ARG A 216 -0.87 11.37 11.13
CA ARG A 216 0.36 11.87 11.76
C ARG A 216 1.37 10.75 12.07
N ALA A 217 0.88 9.58 12.47
CA ALA A 217 1.73 8.43 12.78
C ALA A 217 2.38 7.80 11.54
N SER A 218 1.67 7.75 10.38
CA SER A 218 2.21 7.13 9.17
C SER A 218 3.07 8.06 8.31
N GLY A 219 2.88 9.40 8.38
CA GLY A 219 3.32 10.28 7.30
C GLY A 219 2.47 10.11 6.03
N TYR A 220 2.95 10.59 4.90
CA TYR A 220 2.24 10.57 3.61
C TYR A 220 2.50 9.27 2.87
N ASN A 221 1.43 8.53 2.58
CA ASN A 221 1.44 7.24 1.90
C ASN A 221 0.79 7.33 0.51
N ILE A 222 1.17 6.45 -0.40
CA ILE A 222 0.50 6.24 -1.69
C ILE A 222 0.73 4.83 -2.21
N VAL A 223 -0.29 4.28 -2.86
CA VAL A 223 -0.16 3.20 -3.83
C VAL A 223 -0.52 3.77 -5.20
N THR A 224 0.40 3.67 -6.14
CA THR A 224 0.25 4.15 -7.51
C THR A 224 0.26 2.97 -8.47
N SER A 225 -0.66 2.99 -9.43
CA SER A 225 -0.63 2.12 -10.60
C SER A 225 -0.23 2.94 -11.82
N TYR A 226 0.71 2.41 -12.59
CA TYR A 226 1.15 2.94 -13.87
C TYR A 226 0.87 1.91 -14.96
N ASN A 227 0.23 2.36 -16.04
CA ASN A 227 -0.12 1.51 -17.18
C ASN A 227 0.03 2.32 -18.48
N ALA A 228 1.17 2.23 -19.11
CA ALA A 228 1.44 2.83 -20.42
C ALA A 228 2.60 2.11 -21.13
N ASP A 229 2.64 2.25 -22.44
CA ASP A 229 3.73 1.80 -23.31
C ASP A 229 4.09 0.30 -23.09
N GLY A 230 3.07 -0.54 -22.82
CA GLY A 230 3.25 -1.97 -22.58
C GLY A 230 3.84 -2.31 -21.20
N ARG A 231 4.02 -1.32 -20.33
CA ARG A 231 4.56 -1.50 -18.97
C ARG A 231 3.46 -1.29 -17.93
N HIS A 232 3.42 -2.21 -16.97
CA HIS A 232 2.50 -2.14 -15.84
C HIS A 232 3.30 -2.15 -14.55
N LEU A 233 3.23 -1.07 -13.76
CA LEU A 233 3.95 -0.98 -12.49
C LEU A 233 2.97 -0.73 -11.34
N ILE A 234 3.24 -1.34 -10.20
CA ILE A 234 2.68 -0.93 -8.91
C ILE A 234 3.81 -0.32 -8.08
N VAL A 235 3.63 0.93 -7.68
CA VAL A 235 4.58 1.71 -6.90
C VAL A 235 3.96 2.07 -5.57
N VAL A 236 4.59 1.70 -4.48
CA VAL A 236 4.17 2.06 -3.12
C VAL A 236 5.24 2.89 -2.46
N VAL A 237 4.85 4.02 -1.90
CA VAL A 237 5.69 4.85 -1.04
C VAL A 237 4.91 5.12 0.25
N MET A 238 5.52 4.83 1.38
CA MET A 238 4.95 5.07 2.71
C MET A 238 5.91 5.91 3.55
N GLY A 239 5.36 6.77 4.40
CA GLY A 239 6.13 7.49 5.40
C GLY A 239 6.86 8.74 4.91
N ALA A 240 6.45 9.34 3.80
CA ALA A 240 7.02 10.61 3.36
C ALA A 240 6.61 11.78 4.28
N ASP A 241 7.45 12.84 4.33
CA ASP A 241 7.22 13.99 5.20
C ASP A 241 6.17 14.96 4.63
N SER A 242 5.96 14.94 3.32
CA SER A 242 4.97 15.78 2.64
C SER A 242 4.37 15.08 1.42
N ALA A 243 3.19 15.55 0.99
CA ALA A 243 2.57 15.08 -0.24
C ALA A 243 3.45 15.35 -1.48
N ARG A 244 4.14 16.49 -1.50
CA ARG A 244 5.06 16.85 -2.58
C ARG A 244 6.24 15.87 -2.65
N GLN A 245 6.95 15.67 -1.55
CA GLN A 245 8.08 14.73 -1.48
C GLN A 245 7.66 13.32 -1.88
N ARG A 246 6.50 12.85 -1.40
CA ARG A 246 5.92 11.56 -1.79
C ARG A 246 5.71 11.46 -3.30
N ASN A 247 5.10 12.49 -3.91
CA ASN A 247 4.80 12.52 -5.33
C ASN A 247 6.07 12.58 -6.18
N ASP A 248 7.04 13.44 -5.81
CA ASP A 248 8.34 13.55 -6.48
C ASP A 248 9.08 12.21 -6.46
N HIS A 249 9.04 11.53 -5.31
CA HIS A 249 9.68 10.21 -5.17
C HIS A 249 8.99 9.12 -6.01
N VAL A 250 7.66 9.07 -6.04
CA VAL A 250 6.91 8.13 -6.90
C VAL A 250 7.24 8.36 -8.38
N GLU A 251 7.27 9.61 -8.83
CA GLU A 251 7.63 9.94 -10.21
C GLU A 251 9.04 9.47 -10.55
N ALA A 252 10.03 9.74 -9.69
CA ALA A 252 11.41 9.28 -9.87
C ALA A 252 11.51 7.74 -9.93
N LEU A 253 10.77 7.02 -9.08
CA LEU A 253 10.71 5.56 -9.10
C LEU A 253 10.11 5.01 -10.39
N ILE A 254 9.03 5.64 -10.91
CA ILE A 254 8.44 5.25 -12.20
C ILE A 254 9.47 5.48 -13.32
N GLN A 255 10.04 6.67 -13.44
CA GLN A 255 11.00 7.02 -14.48
C GLN A 255 12.20 6.07 -14.50
N ARG A 256 12.78 5.79 -13.33
CA ARG A 256 13.88 4.84 -13.18
C ARG A 256 13.49 3.43 -13.64
N SER A 257 12.29 2.97 -13.25
CA SER A 257 11.81 1.62 -13.58
C SER A 257 11.48 1.43 -15.07
N LEU A 258 11.23 2.52 -15.79
CA LEU A 258 10.98 2.52 -17.23
C LEU A 258 12.25 2.57 -18.07
N SER A 259 13.39 2.97 -17.50
CA SER A 259 14.66 3.10 -18.22
C SER A 259 15.21 1.73 -18.67
N PRO A 260 15.69 1.57 -19.91
CA PRO A 260 16.21 0.29 -20.45
C PRO A 260 17.33 -0.31 -19.60
N ALA A 261 18.15 0.51 -18.95
CA ALA A 261 19.26 0.08 -18.10
C ALA A 261 18.84 -0.78 -16.90
N MET A 262 17.55 -0.73 -16.48
CA MET A 262 17.04 -1.54 -15.37
C MET A 262 16.43 -2.87 -15.80
N ALA A 263 16.19 -3.09 -17.09
CA ALA A 263 15.71 -4.38 -17.58
C ALA A 263 16.75 -5.49 -17.40
N ASP A 264 18.03 -5.13 -17.29
CA ASP A 264 19.17 -6.07 -17.33
C ASP A 264 20.02 -6.13 -16.04
N THR A 265 19.74 -5.28 -15.03
CA THR A 265 20.62 -5.20 -13.86
C THR A 265 20.00 -5.89 -12.65
N LYS A 266 20.55 -7.05 -12.28
CA LYS A 266 20.52 -7.64 -10.93
C LYS A 266 21.27 -6.72 -9.94
N THR A 267 20.99 -5.45 -9.89
CA THR A 267 21.60 -4.56 -8.92
C THR A 267 20.76 -4.54 -7.66
N ARG A 268 21.03 -5.51 -6.80
CA ARG A 268 20.70 -5.46 -5.39
C ARG A 268 21.52 -4.31 -4.81
N LEU A 269 20.93 -3.13 -4.68
CA LEU A 269 21.51 -2.07 -3.84
C LEU A 269 21.47 -2.59 -2.39
N MET A 270 22.56 -3.20 -1.95
CA MET A 270 22.81 -3.49 -0.55
C MET A 270 23.13 -2.15 0.12
N PHE A 271 22.19 -1.61 0.88
CA PHE A 271 22.48 -0.50 1.79
C PHE A 271 23.22 -1.06 3.01
N ALA A 272 24.20 -0.29 3.52
CA ALA A 272 24.99 -0.61 4.71
C ALA A 272 24.06 -0.68 5.95
N GLY A 273 23.45 -1.81 6.18
CA GLY A 273 22.47 -2.09 7.24
C GLY A 273 21.87 -3.48 7.14
N ASP A 274 21.86 -4.07 5.94
CA ASP A 274 21.38 -5.44 5.70
C ASP A 274 22.54 -6.47 5.67
N GLN A 275 23.55 -6.31 6.51
CA GLN A 275 24.47 -7.43 6.78
C GLN A 275 23.71 -8.45 7.64
N PRO A 276 23.52 -9.70 7.18
CA PRO A 276 23.12 -10.75 8.09
C PRO A 276 24.20 -10.83 9.17
N ALA A 277 23.80 -10.82 10.45
CA ALA A 277 24.68 -11.06 11.57
C ALA A 277 25.55 -12.28 11.24
N ALA A 278 26.88 -12.10 11.26
CA ALA A 278 27.81 -13.18 11.03
C ALA A 278 27.50 -14.29 12.02
N SER A 279 27.11 -15.46 11.53
CA SER A 279 27.01 -16.65 12.35
C SER A 279 28.38 -16.89 12.96
N PRO A 280 28.51 -17.11 14.29
CA PRO A 280 29.77 -17.46 14.89
C PRO A 280 30.27 -18.75 14.22
N GLY A 281 31.45 -18.66 13.60
CA GLY A 281 32.07 -19.75 12.88
C GLY A 281 32.25 -20.95 13.81
N LEU A 282 31.83 -22.12 13.35
CA LEU A 282 32.21 -23.39 13.94
C LEU A 282 33.75 -23.51 13.91
N PRO A 283 34.37 -23.91 15.02
CA PRO A 283 35.83 -24.16 15.03
C PRO A 283 36.19 -25.31 14.09
N PRO A 284 37.39 -25.33 13.50
CA PRO A 284 37.81 -26.37 12.62
C PRO A 284 37.90 -27.71 13.37
N PRO A 285 37.74 -28.88 12.68
CA PRO A 285 37.82 -30.19 13.31
C PRO A 285 39.25 -30.41 13.82
N GLY A 286 39.35 -30.52 15.18
CA GLY A 286 40.59 -30.79 15.85
C GLY A 286 41.00 -32.28 15.71
N LEU A 287 42.31 -32.52 15.58
CA LEU A 287 43.01 -33.80 15.60
C LEU A 287 42.68 -34.63 16.86
N PRO A 288 42.79 -35.95 16.79
CA PRO A 288 42.38 -36.84 17.92
C PRO A 288 43.33 -36.68 19.13
N ALA A 289 42.74 -36.43 20.30
CA ALA A 289 43.47 -36.39 21.56
C ALA A 289 43.75 -37.80 22.03
N GLN A 290 45.03 -38.04 22.36
CA GLN A 290 45.55 -39.20 23.04
C GLN A 290 44.98 -39.31 24.46
N GLY A 291 44.83 -40.57 24.92
CA GLY A 291 44.18 -40.93 26.17
C GLY A 291 44.79 -40.35 27.43
N SER A 292 43.95 -40.15 28.43
CA SER A 292 44.33 -40.11 29.81
C SER A 292 43.29 -40.86 30.64
N GLN A 293 43.85 -41.72 31.50
CA GLN A 293 43.25 -42.68 32.37
C GLN A 293 42.25 -42.06 33.39
N LEU A 294 41.19 -42.80 33.68
CA LEU A 294 40.28 -42.57 34.78
C LEU A 294 40.93 -42.98 36.12
N PRO A 295 40.81 -42.24 37.20
CA PRO A 295 41.02 -42.74 38.57
C PRO A 295 39.68 -43.26 39.13
N GLY A 296 39.81 -44.38 39.89
CA GLY A 296 38.75 -45.19 40.43
C GLY A 296 37.87 -44.58 41.52
N LEU A 297 36.68 -45.12 41.62
CA LEU A 297 35.74 -44.97 42.73
C LEU A 297 36.20 -45.79 43.96
N PRO A 298 36.05 -45.26 45.19
CA PRO A 298 36.11 -46.10 46.40
C PRO A 298 34.70 -46.69 46.75
N PRO A 299 34.67 -47.82 47.48
CA PRO A 299 33.43 -48.52 47.78
C PRO A 299 32.77 -48.00 49.07
N GLN A 300 31.51 -48.07 49.14
CA GLN A 300 30.41 -48.40 50.11
C GLN A 300 29.25 -47.47 49.96
#